data_07909a029ba8543a03882b599c7da092
#
_entry.id   07909a029ba8543a03882b599c7da092
#
_cell.length_a   1.000
_cell.length_b   1.000
_cell.length_c   1.000
_cell.angle_alpha   90.00
_cell.angle_beta   90.00
_cell.angle_gamma   90.00
#
_symmetry.space_group_name_H-M   'P 1'
#
loop_
_entity.id
_entity.type
_entity.pdbx_description
1 polymer ?
#
loop_
_entity_poly.entity_id
_entity_poly.type
_entity_poly.pdbx_seq_one_letter_code
_entity_poly.pdbx_strand_id
1 'polypeptide(L)' 'MKKREKLSELLTLSKTAKILSVHRNTLRKWDKKGILVAIRFGERRDRRYKKEDVLKLMESR' A
#
# COMPACT_ATOMS: atom_id res chain seq x y z
N MET A 1 -7.92 11.92 17.27
CA MET A 1 -8.64 10.83 17.18
C MET A 1 -8.76 10.25 15.86
N LYS A 2 -9.31 10.90 14.93
CA LYS A 2 -9.46 10.37 13.62
C LYS A 2 -8.20 10.10 12.92
N LYS A 3 -7.15 10.80 13.23
CA LYS A 3 -5.89 10.58 12.62
C LYS A 3 -5.33 9.24 12.90
N ARG A 4 -5.61 8.70 14.05
CA ARG A 4 -5.12 7.40 14.38
C ARG A 4 -5.71 6.35 13.51
N GLU A 5 -6.93 6.53 13.11
CA GLU A 5 -7.57 5.58 12.25
C GLU A 5 -6.89 5.50 10.93
N LYS A 6 -6.44 6.64 10.42
CA LYS A 6 -5.75 6.64 9.16
C LYS A 6 -4.47 5.88 9.23
N LEU A 7 -3.74 6.02 10.32
CA LEU A 7 -2.50 5.29 10.47
C LEU A 7 -2.74 3.80 10.52
N SER A 8 -3.81 3.40 11.19
CA SER A 8 -4.05 1.98 11.29
C SER A 8 -4.53 1.38 9.98
N GLU A 9 -4.92 2.23 9.04
CA GLU A 9 -5.36 1.76 7.75
C GLU A 9 -4.26 1.76 6.71
N LEU A 10 -3.04 2.09 7.10
CA LEU A 10 -1.92 2.04 6.19
C LEU A 10 -1.21 0.71 6.35
N LEU A 11 -0.88 0.11 5.23
CA LEU A 11 -0.22 -1.19 5.22
C LEU A 11 1.22 -1.04 4.78
N THR A 12 2.10 -1.85 5.35
CA THR A 12 3.50 -1.83 4.94
C THR A 12 3.63 -2.51 3.59
N LEU A 13 4.77 -2.31 2.95
CA LEU A 13 5.06 -2.96 1.68
C LEU A 13 4.97 -4.49 1.83
N SER A 14 5.58 -5.02 2.86
CA SER A 14 5.57 -6.46 3.09
C SER A 14 4.17 -7.01 3.28
N LYS A 15 3.39 -6.33 4.10
CA LYS A 15 2.03 -6.76 4.36
C LYS A 15 1.20 -6.71 3.11
N THR A 16 1.34 -5.64 2.35
CA THR A 16 0.59 -5.47 1.12
C THR A 16 0.95 -6.57 0.12
N ALA A 17 2.22 -6.89 0.02
CA ALA A 17 2.66 -7.94 -0.88
C ALA A 17 2.03 -9.28 -0.50
N LYS A 18 1.95 -9.55 0.77
CA LYS A 18 1.33 -10.78 1.24
C LYS A 18 -0.15 -10.83 0.94
N ILE A 19 -0.83 -9.75 1.22
CA ILE A 19 -2.26 -9.68 0.99
C ILE A 19 -2.59 -9.89 -0.46
N LEU A 20 -1.83 -9.27 -1.34
CA LEU A 20 -2.08 -9.38 -2.78
C LEU A 20 -1.42 -10.58 -3.41
N SER A 21 -0.61 -11.30 -2.65
CA SER A 21 0.11 -12.48 -3.13
C SER A 21 1.02 -12.13 -4.32
N VAL A 22 1.73 -11.03 -4.21
CA VAL A 22 2.66 -10.63 -5.25
C VAL A 22 4.01 -10.30 -4.61
N HIS A 23 5.04 -10.28 -5.42
CA HIS A 23 6.36 -9.95 -4.96
C HIS A 23 6.46 -8.46 -4.71
N ARG A 24 7.35 -8.06 -3.79
CA ARG A 24 7.56 -6.65 -3.51
C ARG A 24 7.96 -5.85 -4.73
N ASN A 25 8.71 -6.46 -5.62
CA ASN A 25 9.13 -5.77 -6.84
C ASN A 25 7.94 -5.43 -7.71
N THR A 26 6.93 -6.27 -7.70
CA THR A 26 5.71 -6.01 -8.46
C THR A 26 5.02 -4.77 -7.92
N LEU A 27 5.00 -4.62 -6.60
CA LEU A 27 4.38 -3.45 -6.00
C LEU A 27 5.12 -2.18 -6.37
N ARG A 28 6.44 -2.25 -6.45
CA ARG A 28 7.23 -1.09 -6.84
C ARG A 28 6.94 -0.69 -8.27
N LYS A 29 6.75 -1.68 -9.13
CA LYS A 29 6.41 -1.41 -10.52
C LYS A 29 5.02 -0.78 -10.61
N TRP A 30 4.09 -1.29 -9.83
CA TRP A 30 2.72 -0.77 -9.82
C TRP A 30 2.68 0.67 -9.30
N ASP A 31 3.56 0.99 -8.36
CA ASP A 31 3.67 2.34 -7.85
C ASP A 31 4.08 3.28 -8.99
N LYS A 32 5.09 2.89 -9.74
CA LYS A 32 5.56 3.70 -10.85
C LYS A 32 4.52 3.86 -11.94
N LYS A 33 3.76 2.82 -12.17
CA LYS A 33 2.74 2.85 -13.21
C LYS A 33 1.44 3.49 -12.77
N GLY A 34 1.33 3.82 -11.52
CA GLY A 34 0.10 4.41 -11.00
C GLY A 34 -1.02 3.43 -10.74
N ILE A 35 -0.71 2.14 -10.79
CA ILE A 35 -1.72 1.13 -10.53
C ILE A 35 -2.05 1.05 -9.05
N LEU A 36 -1.01 1.07 -8.22
CA LEU A 36 -1.19 1.10 -6.78
C LEU A 36 -0.11 1.99 -6.22
N VAL A 37 -0.44 3.23 -5.98
CA VAL A 37 0.53 4.24 -5.58
C VAL A 37 0.80 4.17 -4.08
N ALA A 38 2.07 4.19 -3.74
CA ALA A 38 2.48 4.13 -2.35
C ALA A 38 2.57 5.54 -1.77
N ILE A 39 2.31 5.65 -0.48
CA ILE A 39 2.49 6.88 0.25
C ILE A 39 3.84 6.80 0.94
N ARG A 40 4.64 7.82 0.82
CA ARG A 40 5.91 7.87 1.53
C ARG A 40 5.64 8.39 2.93
N PHE A 41 5.99 7.59 3.89
CA PHE A 41 5.65 7.90 5.27
C PHE A 41 6.89 8.03 6.13
N GLY A 42 6.96 9.09 6.92
CA GLY A 42 8.05 9.29 7.83
C GLY A 42 9.29 9.85 7.17
N GLU A 43 10.32 10.06 7.96
CA GLU A 43 11.56 10.63 7.47
C GLU A 43 12.30 9.70 6.56
N ARG A 44 12.14 8.41 6.75
CA ARG A 44 12.80 7.42 5.94
C ARG A 44 12.09 7.17 4.64
N ARG A 45 10.93 7.79 4.47
CA ARG A 45 10.15 7.64 3.28
C ARG A 45 9.80 6.19 2.99
N ASP A 46 9.41 5.50 4.04
CA ASP A 46 8.96 4.12 3.90
C ASP A 46 7.67 4.10 3.11
N ARG A 47 7.51 3.09 2.29
CA ARG A 47 6.30 2.95 1.51
C ARG A 47 5.18 2.40 2.36
N ARG A 48 4.01 3.04 2.25
CA ARG A 48 2.81 2.55 2.91
C ARG A 48 1.69 2.59 1.88
N TYR A 49 0.78 1.68 2.01
CA TYR A 49 -0.34 1.60 1.06
C TYR A 49 -1.65 1.75 1.80
N LYS A 50 -2.59 2.48 1.24
CA LYS A 50 -3.88 2.63 1.86
C LYS A 50 -4.63 1.33 1.75
N LYS A 51 -5.18 0.89 2.86
CA LYS A 51 -5.92 -0.35 2.88
C LYS A 51 -7.05 -0.34 1.87
N GLU A 52 -7.74 0.78 1.76
CA GLU A 52 -8.86 0.87 0.84
C GLU A 52 -8.42 0.76 -0.61
N ASP A 53 -7.24 1.28 -0.96
CA ASP A 53 -6.72 1.14 -2.31
C ASP A 53 -6.39 -0.32 -2.60
N VAL A 54 -5.83 -1.01 -1.63
CA VAL A 54 -5.49 -2.41 -1.77
C VAL A 54 -6.75 -3.25 -1.96
N LEU A 55 -7.78 -2.95 -1.18
CA LEU A 55 -9.02 -3.67 -1.29
C LEU A 55 -9.70 -3.43 -2.62
N LYS A 56 -9.63 -2.23 -3.12
CA LYS A 56 -10.21 -1.91 -4.41
C LYS A 56 -9.52 -2.70 -5.51
N LEU A 57 -8.21 -2.79 -5.44
CA LEU A 57 -7.46 -3.52 -6.43
C LEU A 57 -7.83 -5.00 -6.39
N MET A 58 -8.02 -5.54 -5.20
CA MET A 58 -8.41 -6.93 -5.06
C MET A 58 -9.78 -7.18 -5.65
N GLU A 59 -10.67 -6.25 -5.47
CA GLU A 59 -12.01 -6.39 -5.98
C GLU A 59 -12.09 -6.29 -7.49
N SER A 60 -11.18 -5.53 -8.08
CA SER A 60 -11.24 -5.38 -9.52
C SER A 60 -10.62 -6.54 -10.25
N ARG A 61 -10.02 -7.45 -9.56
CA ARG A 61 -9.47 -8.62 -10.21
C ARG A 61 -10.50 -9.73 -10.30
#